data_64c8bd03a683b4a3af67320639f80874
#
_entry.id   64c8bd03a683b4a3af67320639f80874
#
_cell.length_a   1.000
_cell.length_b   1.000
_cell.length_c   1.000
_cell.angle_alpha   90.00
_cell.angle_beta   90.00
_cell.angle_gamma   90.00
#
_symmetry.space_group_name_H-M   'P 1'
#
loop_
_entity.id
_entity.type
_entity.pdbx_description
1 polymer ?
#
loop_
_entity_poly.entity_id
_entity_poly.type
_entity_poly.pdbx_seq_one_letter_code
_entity_poly.pdbx_strand_id
1 'polypeptide(L)'
;MKNGVLFSLLFLIWVFQGSTAFAEMETLFSTEGSVRESILKEIESATSTLDLAIREITSLDMAQALVKAKQRGVKLRIVADSKQGKLRTSQISYLIHQGIPVKVLGGKEKGMMNYRFAILDGKRVLTGTFDWSGTSEQWNYESLLMINEGEVVATFQKEFEKLWREKRVIQ
;
A
#
# COMPACT_ATOMS: atom_id res chain seq x y z
N MET A 1 51.78 -24.51 -51.27
CA MET A 1 50.82 -23.40 -51.09
C MET A 1 49.75 -23.89 -50.11
N LYS A 2 49.84 -23.48 -48.84
CA LYS A 2 48.90 -23.86 -47.75
C LYS A 2 48.18 -22.60 -47.32
N ASN A 3 46.90 -22.50 -47.61
CA ASN A 3 46.03 -21.42 -47.21
C ASN A 3 45.53 -21.71 -45.77
N GLY A 4 46.01 -20.94 -44.80
CA GLY A 4 45.49 -20.95 -43.44
C GLY A 4 44.30 -19.98 -43.34
N VAL A 5 43.13 -20.52 -43.04
CA VAL A 5 41.93 -19.73 -42.73
C VAL A 5 41.95 -19.42 -41.25
N LEU A 6 42.11 -18.12 -40.92
CA LEU A 6 42.00 -17.61 -39.54
C LEU A 6 40.51 -17.50 -39.19
N PHE A 7 40.01 -18.35 -38.28
CA PHE A 7 38.71 -18.19 -37.69
C PHE A 7 38.82 -17.17 -36.51
N SER A 8 38.27 -15.99 -36.72
CA SER A 8 38.15 -14.96 -35.67
C SER A 8 36.89 -15.25 -34.85
N LEU A 9 37.08 -15.76 -33.63
CA LEU A 9 35.98 -15.91 -32.65
C LEU A 9 35.66 -14.54 -32.03
N LEU A 10 34.58 -13.92 -32.51
CA LEU A 10 33.98 -12.76 -31.84
C LEU A 10 33.21 -13.23 -30.60
N PHE A 11 33.79 -13.07 -29.42
CA PHE A 11 33.11 -13.24 -28.15
C PHE A 11 32.20 -12.02 -27.92
N LEU A 12 30.89 -12.16 -28.13
CA LEU A 12 29.88 -11.17 -27.74
C LEU A 12 29.75 -11.21 -26.20
N ILE A 13 30.40 -10.28 -25.53
CA ILE A 13 30.17 -10.04 -24.09
C ILE A 13 28.79 -9.37 -23.96
N TRP A 14 27.80 -10.14 -23.56
CA TRP A 14 26.49 -9.62 -23.16
C TRP A 14 26.65 -8.99 -21.76
N VAL A 15 26.83 -7.68 -21.73
CA VAL A 15 26.80 -6.92 -20.47
C VAL A 15 25.34 -6.86 -20.01
N PHE A 16 25.01 -7.70 -19.03
CA PHE A 16 23.75 -7.60 -18.31
C PHE A 16 23.81 -6.30 -17.48
N GLN A 17 23.26 -5.22 -18.02
CA GLN A 17 23.00 -4.02 -17.23
C GLN A 17 21.83 -4.33 -16.31
N GLY A 18 22.12 -4.92 -15.15
CA GLY A 18 21.18 -4.98 -14.04
C GLY A 18 20.85 -3.55 -13.63
N SER A 19 19.63 -3.09 -13.92
CA SER A 19 19.11 -1.88 -13.30
C SER A 19 19.10 -2.09 -11.80
N THR A 20 20.06 -1.54 -11.09
CA THR A 20 19.98 -1.37 -9.65
C THR A 20 18.85 -0.36 -9.40
N ALA A 21 17.66 -0.86 -9.09
CA ALA A 21 16.62 0.00 -8.56
C ALA A 21 17.17 0.54 -7.23
N PHE A 22 17.51 1.81 -7.21
CA PHE A 22 17.89 2.48 -5.97
C PHE A 22 16.69 2.44 -5.03
N ALA A 23 16.94 2.11 -3.77
CA ALA A 23 15.96 2.27 -2.71
C ALA A 23 15.58 3.75 -2.66
N GLU A 24 14.33 4.05 -2.93
CA GLU A 24 13.81 5.41 -2.91
C GLU A 24 12.86 5.54 -1.71
N MET A 25 13.07 6.57 -0.94
CA MET A 25 12.21 6.95 0.17
C MET A 25 11.86 8.42 0.02
N GLU A 26 10.58 8.69 -0.11
CA GLU A 26 10.03 10.04 -0.18
C GLU A 26 9.27 10.34 1.11
N THR A 27 9.36 11.57 1.58
CA THR A 27 8.61 12.07 2.73
C THR A 27 7.78 13.26 2.32
N LEU A 28 6.56 13.35 2.84
CA LEU A 28 5.67 14.48 2.64
C LEU A 28 5.04 14.87 3.97
N PHE A 29 4.99 16.16 4.25
CA PHE A 29 4.27 16.74 5.38
C PHE A 29 3.12 17.59 4.88
N SER A 30 1.99 17.59 5.60
CA SER A 30 0.80 18.35 5.22
C SER A 30 1.03 19.88 5.18
N THR A 31 2.12 20.36 5.77
CA THR A 31 2.56 21.76 5.67
C THR A 31 3.21 22.11 4.33
N GLU A 32 3.61 21.10 3.56
CA GLU A 32 4.33 21.27 2.27
C GLU A 32 3.49 20.86 1.07
N GLY A 33 2.42 20.10 1.31
CA GLY A 33 1.54 19.61 0.25
C GLY A 33 0.45 18.68 0.78
N SER A 34 -0.47 18.28 -0.08
CA SER A 34 -1.58 17.42 0.32
C SER A 34 -1.14 15.95 0.43
N VAL A 35 -1.08 15.44 1.66
CA VAL A 35 -0.88 14.01 1.95
C VAL A 35 -2.00 13.18 1.34
N ARG A 36 -3.24 13.67 1.43
CA ARG A 36 -4.43 13.03 0.87
C ARG A 36 -4.33 12.86 -0.65
N GLU A 37 -3.99 13.93 -1.37
CA GLU A 37 -3.85 13.87 -2.84
C GLU A 37 -2.73 12.93 -3.27
N SER A 38 -1.62 12.91 -2.52
CA SER A 38 -0.51 11.99 -2.78
C SER A 38 -0.95 10.52 -2.62
N ILE A 39 -1.69 10.19 -1.56
CA ILE A 39 -2.24 8.83 -1.37
C ILE A 39 -3.24 8.48 -2.49
N LEU A 40 -4.11 9.39 -2.89
CA LEU A 40 -5.06 9.17 -3.99
C LEU A 40 -4.32 8.86 -5.30
N LYS A 41 -3.28 9.61 -5.61
CA LYS A 41 -2.42 9.38 -6.78
C LYS A 41 -1.75 8.00 -6.75
N GLU A 42 -1.25 7.59 -5.59
CA GLU A 42 -0.66 6.26 -5.41
C GLU A 42 -1.70 5.15 -5.60
N ILE A 43 -2.93 5.29 -5.06
CA ILE A 43 -4.02 4.34 -5.30
C ILE A 43 -4.38 4.26 -6.80
N GLU A 44 -4.37 5.39 -7.51
CA GLU A 44 -4.63 5.44 -8.94
C GLU A 44 -3.54 4.75 -9.76
N SER A 45 -2.29 4.80 -9.32
CA SER A 45 -1.15 4.17 -9.99
C SER A 45 -1.08 2.65 -9.79
N ALA A 46 -1.73 2.10 -8.77
CA ALA A 46 -1.73 0.67 -8.47
C ALA A 46 -2.30 -0.15 -9.63
N THR A 47 -1.60 -1.23 -10.00
CA THR A 47 -1.91 -2.04 -11.19
C THR A 47 -2.26 -3.50 -10.88
N SER A 48 -1.81 -4.05 -9.76
CA SER A 48 -1.97 -5.49 -9.47
C SER A 48 -2.56 -5.78 -8.10
N THR A 49 -2.01 -5.21 -7.03
CA THR A 49 -2.44 -5.49 -5.65
C THR A 49 -2.43 -4.24 -4.79
N LEU A 50 -3.34 -4.18 -3.82
CA LEU A 50 -3.33 -3.17 -2.77
C LEU A 50 -3.77 -3.80 -1.45
N ASP A 51 -2.83 -3.90 -0.52
CA ASP A 51 -3.04 -4.37 0.84
C ASP A 51 -3.04 -3.18 1.80
N LEU A 52 -4.13 -2.95 2.50
CA LEU A 52 -4.32 -1.79 3.37
C LEU A 52 -4.57 -2.23 4.82
N ALA A 53 -3.72 -1.82 5.75
CA ALA A 53 -3.97 -1.90 7.18
C ALA A 53 -4.18 -0.49 7.72
N ILE A 54 -5.40 -0.19 8.14
CA ILE A 54 -5.80 1.17 8.47
C ILE A 54 -6.74 1.20 9.68
N ARG A 55 -6.54 2.14 10.58
CA ARG A 55 -7.40 2.32 11.73
C ARG A 55 -8.83 2.68 11.32
N GLU A 56 -8.99 3.69 10.46
CA GLU A 56 -10.30 4.13 9.98
C GLU A 56 -10.27 4.60 8.52
N ILE A 57 -11.42 4.49 7.87
CA ILE A 57 -11.70 5.10 6.57
C ILE A 57 -13.05 5.81 6.70
N THR A 58 -13.05 7.13 6.78
CA THR A 58 -14.27 7.93 6.81
C THR A 58 -14.40 8.84 5.59
N SER A 59 -13.32 9.01 4.82
CA SER A 59 -13.32 9.76 3.57
C SER A 59 -13.98 8.95 2.45
N LEU A 60 -15.07 9.51 1.89
CA LEU A 60 -15.80 8.86 0.80
C LEU A 60 -14.96 8.78 -0.48
N ASP A 61 -14.20 9.79 -0.80
CA ASP A 61 -13.38 9.82 -2.00
C ASP A 61 -12.19 8.83 -1.94
N MET A 62 -11.57 8.63 -0.76
CA MET A 62 -10.61 7.55 -0.54
C MET A 62 -11.26 6.17 -0.76
N ALA A 63 -12.46 5.96 -0.21
CA ALA A 63 -13.20 4.72 -0.43
C ALA A 63 -13.56 4.53 -1.91
N GLN A 64 -13.98 5.58 -2.62
CA GLN A 64 -14.27 5.53 -4.05
C GLN A 64 -13.01 5.25 -4.88
N ALA A 65 -11.85 5.79 -4.51
CA ALA A 65 -10.58 5.51 -5.18
C ALA A 65 -10.22 4.01 -5.07
N LEU A 66 -10.43 3.39 -3.91
CA LEU A 66 -10.26 1.94 -3.73
C LEU A 66 -11.22 1.13 -4.61
N VAL A 67 -12.50 1.55 -4.70
CA VAL A 67 -13.48 0.89 -5.58
C VAL A 67 -13.06 1.01 -7.05
N LYS A 68 -12.61 2.18 -7.50
CA LYS A 68 -12.08 2.37 -8.85
C LYS A 68 -10.85 1.50 -9.12
N ALA A 69 -9.95 1.37 -8.15
CA ALA A 69 -8.79 0.47 -8.29
C ALA A 69 -9.25 -0.99 -8.48
N LYS A 70 -10.23 -1.46 -7.69
CA LYS A 70 -10.83 -2.79 -7.90
C LYS A 70 -11.45 -2.93 -9.29
N GLN A 71 -12.17 -1.93 -9.78
CA GLN A 71 -12.78 -1.95 -11.12
C GLN A 71 -11.73 -2.04 -12.25
N ARG A 72 -10.52 -1.49 -12.02
CA ARG A 72 -9.37 -1.68 -12.92
C ARG A 72 -8.74 -3.08 -12.85
N GLY A 73 -9.19 -3.93 -11.91
CA GLY A 73 -8.65 -5.29 -11.74
C GLY A 73 -7.62 -5.44 -10.63
N VAL A 74 -7.33 -4.37 -9.86
CA VAL A 74 -6.44 -4.44 -8.70
C VAL A 74 -7.05 -5.35 -7.62
N LYS A 75 -6.29 -6.30 -7.11
CA LYS A 75 -6.70 -7.17 -6.00
C LYS A 75 -6.50 -6.43 -4.69
N LEU A 76 -7.60 -6.09 -4.01
CA LEU A 76 -7.57 -5.38 -2.75
C LEU A 76 -7.83 -6.31 -1.56
N ARG A 77 -7.14 -6.03 -0.45
CA ARG A 77 -7.44 -6.58 0.87
C ARG A 77 -7.30 -5.47 1.91
N ILE A 78 -8.25 -5.37 2.81
CA ILE A 78 -8.27 -4.33 3.84
C ILE A 78 -8.34 -4.97 5.21
N VAL A 79 -7.48 -4.54 6.14
CA VAL A 79 -7.60 -4.80 7.57
C VAL A 79 -7.91 -3.48 8.26
N ALA A 80 -9.06 -3.40 8.94
CA ALA A 80 -9.53 -2.20 9.62
C ALA A 80 -9.78 -2.44 11.11
N ASP A 81 -9.74 -1.37 11.91
CA ASP A 81 -10.09 -1.48 13.33
C ASP A 81 -11.58 -1.80 13.54
N SER A 82 -11.86 -2.73 14.43
CA SER A 82 -13.23 -3.22 14.67
C SER A 82 -14.15 -2.18 15.32
N LYS A 83 -13.63 -1.27 16.13
CA LYS A 83 -14.43 -0.21 16.75
C LYS A 83 -14.69 0.92 15.76
N GLN A 84 -13.65 1.37 15.07
CA GLN A 84 -13.75 2.43 14.07
C GLN A 84 -14.59 1.99 12.85
N GLY A 85 -14.47 0.72 12.44
CA GLY A 85 -15.28 0.17 11.35
C GLY A 85 -16.79 0.15 11.61
N LYS A 86 -17.23 0.20 12.87
CA LYS A 86 -18.66 0.24 13.28
C LYS A 86 -19.24 1.66 13.37
N LEU A 87 -18.44 2.70 13.25
CA LEU A 87 -18.93 4.08 13.30
C LEU A 87 -19.82 4.41 12.10
N ARG A 88 -20.84 5.25 12.30
CA ARG A 88 -21.74 5.69 11.22
C ARG A 88 -21.02 6.41 10.07
N THR A 89 -19.91 7.06 10.37
CA THR A 89 -19.06 7.76 9.39
C THR A 89 -18.15 6.81 8.62
N SER A 90 -18.00 5.55 9.08
CA SER A 90 -17.09 4.58 8.47
C SER A 90 -17.55 4.16 7.07
N GLN A 91 -16.60 4.15 6.13
CA GLN A 91 -16.82 3.65 4.77
C GLN A 91 -16.60 2.13 4.64
N ILE A 92 -16.31 1.42 5.74
CA ILE A 92 -16.02 -0.01 5.73
C ILE A 92 -17.22 -0.82 5.20
N SER A 93 -18.43 -0.51 5.65
CA SER A 93 -19.66 -1.17 5.13
C SER A 93 -19.84 -0.94 3.64
N TYR A 94 -19.59 0.29 3.16
CA TYR A 94 -19.64 0.61 1.73
C TYR A 94 -18.64 -0.23 0.94
N LEU A 95 -17.37 -0.33 1.39
CA LEU A 95 -16.33 -1.11 0.73
C LEU A 95 -16.68 -2.61 0.67
N ILE A 96 -17.25 -3.16 1.74
CA ILE A 96 -17.75 -4.54 1.77
C ILE A 96 -18.86 -4.74 0.73
N HIS A 97 -19.84 -3.84 0.65
CA HIS A 97 -20.92 -3.91 -0.36
C HIS A 97 -20.38 -3.81 -1.79
N GLN A 98 -19.28 -3.09 -2.00
CA GLN A 98 -18.58 -3.07 -3.28
C GLN A 98 -17.76 -4.36 -3.54
N GLY A 99 -17.85 -5.35 -2.66
CA GLY A 99 -17.18 -6.64 -2.78
C GLY A 99 -15.66 -6.57 -2.57
N ILE A 100 -15.17 -5.60 -1.82
CA ILE A 100 -13.77 -5.56 -1.39
C ILE A 100 -13.63 -6.43 -0.14
N PRO A 101 -12.70 -7.40 -0.11
CA PRO A 101 -12.43 -8.19 1.08
C PRO A 101 -11.93 -7.30 2.23
N VAL A 102 -12.70 -7.22 3.30
CA VAL A 102 -12.35 -6.47 4.50
C VAL A 102 -12.36 -7.40 5.71
N LYS A 103 -11.30 -7.33 6.49
CA LYS A 103 -11.18 -7.97 7.78
C LYS A 103 -11.16 -6.90 8.87
N VAL A 104 -11.98 -7.06 9.89
CA VAL A 104 -11.97 -6.17 11.06
C VAL A 104 -11.29 -6.84 12.24
N LEU A 105 -10.32 -6.15 12.83
CA LEU A 105 -9.54 -6.62 13.98
C LEU A 105 -9.57 -5.59 15.09
N GLY A 106 -9.59 -6.06 16.33
CA GLY A 106 -9.21 -5.22 17.48
C GLY A 106 -7.70 -5.27 17.71
N GLY A 107 -7.24 -4.50 18.68
CA GLY A 107 -5.88 -4.61 19.18
C GLY A 107 -5.73 -5.76 20.17
N LYS A 108 -4.57 -5.82 20.83
CA LYS A 108 -4.35 -6.72 21.95
C LYS A 108 -5.26 -6.31 23.12
N GLU A 109 -5.88 -7.28 23.77
CA GLU A 109 -6.84 -7.08 24.87
C GLU A 109 -7.99 -6.13 24.50
N LYS A 110 -8.05 -4.94 25.11
CA LYS A 110 -9.06 -3.90 24.84
C LYS A 110 -8.56 -2.80 23.89
N GLY A 111 -7.36 -2.97 23.31
CA GLY A 111 -6.73 -2.02 22.40
C GLY A 111 -7.44 -1.91 21.05
N MET A 112 -6.80 -1.21 20.14
CA MET A 112 -7.27 -1.04 18.77
C MET A 112 -6.19 -1.49 17.77
N MET A 113 -6.58 -1.86 16.57
CA MET A 113 -5.68 -2.04 15.44
C MET A 113 -5.33 -0.65 14.90
N ASN A 114 -4.14 -0.14 15.24
CA ASN A 114 -3.76 1.25 15.03
C ASN A 114 -2.70 1.44 13.92
N TYR A 115 -2.62 0.49 12.99
CA TYR A 115 -1.75 0.66 11.83
C TYR A 115 -2.33 1.64 10.81
N ARG A 116 -1.44 2.27 10.07
CA ARG A 116 -1.71 3.16 8.95
C ARG A 116 -0.67 2.90 7.88
N PHE A 117 -0.86 1.83 7.12
CA PHE A 117 0.00 1.56 5.98
C PHE A 117 -0.76 0.90 4.82
N ALA A 118 -0.31 1.17 3.62
CA ALA A 118 -0.74 0.49 2.41
C ALA A 118 0.48 -0.08 1.69
N ILE A 119 0.30 -1.23 1.05
CA ILE A 119 1.32 -1.86 0.21
C ILE A 119 0.74 -1.96 -1.21
N LEU A 120 1.37 -1.30 -2.16
CA LEU A 120 0.94 -1.24 -3.54
C LEU A 120 1.85 -2.13 -4.39
N ASP A 121 1.22 -3.02 -5.15
CA ASP A 121 1.85 -3.94 -6.11
C ASP A 121 2.99 -4.80 -5.54
N GLY A 122 3.07 -4.92 -4.19
CA GLY A 122 4.18 -5.58 -3.50
C GLY A 122 5.53 -4.87 -3.69
N LYS A 123 5.52 -3.58 -4.05
CA LYS A 123 6.71 -2.81 -4.43
C LYS A 123 6.85 -1.49 -3.67
N ARG A 124 5.77 -0.94 -3.17
CA ARG A 124 5.78 0.36 -2.51
C ARG A 124 4.92 0.33 -1.26
N VAL A 125 5.44 0.88 -0.17
CA VAL A 125 4.74 1.07 1.09
C VAL A 125 4.42 2.54 1.27
N LEU A 126 3.18 2.84 1.63
CA LEU A 126 2.76 4.13 2.16
C LEU A 126 2.54 3.96 3.66
N THR A 127 3.13 4.78 4.49
CA THR A 127 2.90 4.78 5.94
C THR A 127 3.07 6.18 6.51
N GLY A 128 2.42 6.46 7.64
CA GLY A 128 2.49 7.78 8.25
C GLY A 128 1.44 7.96 9.33
N THR A 129 1.05 9.20 9.56
CA THR A 129 0.07 9.56 10.59
C THR A 129 -1.35 9.68 10.06
N PHE A 130 -1.51 9.84 8.74
CA PHE A 130 -2.77 10.15 8.10
C PHE A 130 -3.80 9.03 8.27
N ASP A 131 -4.88 9.32 8.98
CA ASP A 131 -6.09 8.53 8.93
C ASP A 131 -6.84 8.87 7.65
N TRP A 132 -7.36 7.88 6.96
CA TRP A 132 -8.09 8.10 5.71
C TRP A 132 -9.48 8.71 5.99
N SER A 133 -9.43 9.84 6.67
CA SER A 133 -10.61 10.61 7.07
C SER A 133 -10.79 11.85 6.19
N GLY A 134 -12.03 12.31 6.07
CA GLY A 134 -12.36 13.47 5.24
C GLY A 134 -11.82 14.81 5.78
N THR A 135 -11.44 14.85 7.05
CA THR A 135 -11.06 16.09 7.76
C THR A 135 -9.64 16.07 8.33
N SER A 136 -8.89 14.96 8.16
CA SER A 136 -7.59 14.78 8.82
C SER A 136 -6.62 15.92 8.50
N GLU A 137 -6.42 16.24 7.24
CA GLU A 137 -5.52 17.31 6.78
C GLU A 137 -5.98 18.73 7.15
N GLN A 138 -7.28 18.93 7.35
CA GLN A 138 -7.80 20.25 7.66
C GLN A 138 -7.45 20.71 9.07
N TRP A 139 -7.29 19.76 9.99
CA TRP A 139 -7.15 20.02 11.42
C TRP A 139 -5.86 19.50 12.04
N ASN A 140 -5.16 18.58 11.35
CA ASN A 140 -3.96 17.93 11.90
C ASN A 140 -2.74 18.21 11.04
N TYR A 141 -1.58 18.18 11.67
CA TYR A 141 -0.31 18.01 10.99
C TYR A 141 -0.12 16.54 10.67
N GLU A 142 0.01 16.22 9.39
CA GLU A 142 0.12 14.85 8.91
C GLU A 142 1.44 14.62 8.19
N SER A 143 1.89 13.37 8.21
CA SER A 143 3.07 12.93 7.49
C SER A 143 2.78 11.69 6.67
N LEU A 144 3.49 11.54 5.55
CA LEU A 144 3.49 10.37 4.69
C LEU A 144 4.92 10.00 4.34
N LEU A 145 5.26 8.73 4.50
CA LEU A 145 6.45 8.10 3.93
C LEU A 145 6.01 7.18 2.79
N MET A 146 6.70 7.29 1.68
CA MET A 146 6.56 6.42 0.50
C MET A 146 7.88 5.71 0.28
N ILE A 147 7.90 4.38 0.38
CA ILE A 147 9.12 3.58 0.46
C ILE A 147 9.04 2.47 -0.58
N ASN A 148 10.05 2.36 -1.46
CA ASN A 148 10.18 1.27 -2.43
C ASN A 148 11.39 0.36 -2.17
N GLU A 149 11.99 0.43 -0.97
CA GLU A 149 13.07 -0.44 -0.56
C GLU A 149 12.54 -1.85 -0.28
N GLY A 150 13.10 -2.86 -0.96
CA GLY A 150 12.54 -4.22 -1.02
C GLY A 150 12.47 -4.94 0.33
N GLU A 151 13.44 -4.78 1.21
CA GLU A 151 13.44 -5.41 2.55
C GLU A 151 12.38 -4.78 3.46
N VAL A 152 12.18 -3.46 3.36
CA VAL A 152 11.13 -2.75 4.08
C VAL A 152 9.76 -3.20 3.57
N VAL A 153 9.55 -3.23 2.26
CA VAL A 153 8.29 -3.71 1.65
C VAL A 153 7.98 -5.13 2.10
N ALA A 154 8.96 -6.04 2.07
CA ALA A 154 8.78 -7.42 2.51
C ALA A 154 8.41 -7.52 4.00
N THR A 155 8.97 -6.65 4.85
CA THR A 155 8.65 -6.59 6.27
C THR A 155 7.20 -6.16 6.50
N PHE A 156 6.72 -5.13 5.83
CA PHE A 156 5.32 -4.70 5.89
C PHE A 156 4.37 -5.78 5.34
N GLN A 157 4.75 -6.43 4.24
CA GLN A 157 3.94 -7.52 3.67
C GLN A 157 3.81 -8.69 4.65
N LYS A 158 4.90 -9.08 5.31
CA LYS A 158 4.89 -10.13 6.35
C LYS A 158 3.97 -9.77 7.51
N GLU A 159 3.97 -8.51 7.94
CA GLU A 159 3.08 -8.05 9.01
C GLU A 159 1.61 -8.05 8.55
N PHE A 160 1.33 -7.55 7.34
CA PHE A 160 -0.02 -7.60 6.77
C PHE A 160 -0.56 -9.04 6.71
N GLU A 161 0.26 -10.00 6.27
CA GLU A 161 -0.14 -11.41 6.21
C GLU A 161 -0.46 -12.00 7.58
N LYS A 162 0.23 -11.58 8.65
CA LYS A 162 -0.12 -11.99 10.02
C LYS A 162 -1.49 -11.46 10.42
N LEU A 163 -1.76 -10.18 10.16
CA LEU A 163 -3.06 -9.58 10.44
C LEU A 163 -4.15 -10.26 9.63
N TRP A 164 -3.90 -10.53 8.35
CA TRP A 164 -4.86 -11.18 7.47
C TRP A 164 -5.21 -12.61 7.90
N ARG A 165 -4.26 -13.34 8.46
CA ARG A 165 -4.45 -14.71 9.00
C ARG A 165 -4.93 -14.75 10.45
N GLU A 166 -4.92 -13.63 11.16
CA GLU A 166 -5.34 -13.57 12.56
C GLU A 166 -6.78 -14.10 12.70
N LYS A 167 -6.98 -15.08 13.59
CA LYS A 167 -8.29 -15.73 13.77
C LYS A 167 -9.21 -14.98 14.77
N ARG A 168 -8.64 -14.09 15.58
CA ARG A 168 -9.39 -13.32 16.57
C ARG A 168 -10.16 -12.19 15.89
N VAL A 169 -11.37 -12.48 15.46
CA VAL A 169 -12.36 -11.44 15.16
C VAL A 169 -12.96 -11.04 16.51
N ILE A 170 -12.60 -9.89 17.04
CA ILE A 170 -13.24 -9.35 18.23
C ILE A 170 -14.61 -8.85 17.77
N GLN A 171 -15.66 -9.52 18.25
CA GLN A 171 -17.07 -9.16 18.04
C GLN A 171 -17.40 -7.83 18.72
#